data_1b5af687e31554a18ced68334c525942
#
_entry.id   1b5af687e31554a18ced68334c525942
#
_cell.length_a   1.000
_cell.length_b   1.000
_cell.length_c   1.000
_cell.angle_alpha   90.00
_cell.angle_beta   90.00
_cell.angle_gamma   90.00
#
_symmetry.space_group_name_H-M   'P 1'
#
loop_
_entity.id
_entity.type
_entity.pdbx_description
1 polymer ?
#
loop_
_entity_poly.entity_id
_entity_poly.type
_entity_poly.pdbx_seq_one_letter_code
_entity_poly.pdbx_strand_id
1 'polypeptide(L)'
;MFYRENGQFKTSYRGDQQIFPITQDRWAVLALVAFAFIGVPLLVDEYLYRAILIPFLILSLAALGVNILVGYCGQISLGSGGFMAVGAYAAYNTFIRVDDMPLLVALLSGGFFATLVGIFFGIPSLRVKGLYLAVATLAAQFFCDWAFLRIKWFTNNTSSGSVSVSNLQVFGQPIDTPVQKYIFCLAILVVFALLAKNLVRSAIGREWMAIRDMDVAAAVIGIRPMYAKLSAFAVSSFIVGVAGALWGFIHLGAWEPAAFSVDRSFSLLFMVIIGGMGSIMGSFFGAAFIVVLPIFLNQAIPLLGGLFGFDVSTAFISHAEYMVFGALIVWFLIVEPHGLARLWSLGKQKLRVWPFPH
;
A
#
# COMPACT_ATOMS: atom_id res chain seq x y z
N MET A 1 20.34 -28.65 3.06
CA MET A 1 20.17 -27.25 3.46
C MET A 1 19.54 -26.50 2.30
N PHE A 2 18.25 -26.12 2.43
CA PHE A 2 17.52 -25.42 1.36
C PHE A 2 17.85 -23.92 1.29
N TYR A 3 18.33 -23.34 2.37
CA TYR A 3 18.67 -21.92 2.43
C TYR A 3 20.05 -21.72 3.09
N ARG A 4 21.03 -21.25 2.33
CA ARG A 4 22.41 -21.07 2.81
C ARG A 4 22.71 -19.58 3.00
N GLU A 5 22.65 -19.09 4.22
CA GLU A 5 23.28 -17.83 4.62
C GLU A 5 24.73 -18.06 5.10
N ASN A 6 25.02 -19.23 5.66
CA ASN A 6 26.34 -19.56 6.18
C ASN A 6 27.37 -19.69 5.05
N GLY A 7 28.56 -19.12 5.24
CA GLY A 7 29.62 -19.09 4.25
C GLY A 7 29.55 -17.92 3.25
N GLN A 8 28.58 -17.04 3.37
CA GLN A 8 28.56 -15.81 2.60
C GLN A 8 29.15 -14.66 3.42
N PHE A 9 30.43 -14.43 3.27
CA PHE A 9 31.09 -13.25 3.85
C PHE A 9 31.29 -12.18 2.77
N LYS A 10 31.27 -10.93 3.18
CA LYS A 10 31.47 -9.77 2.30
C LYS A 10 32.77 -9.09 2.70
N THR A 11 33.64 -8.86 1.72
CA THR A 11 34.94 -8.20 1.92
C THR A 11 34.88 -6.70 1.77
N SER A 12 33.75 -6.13 1.34
CA SER A 12 33.57 -4.71 1.14
C SER A 12 32.19 -4.24 1.62
N TYR A 13 32.11 -3.02 2.18
CA TYR A 13 30.86 -2.39 2.56
C TYR A 13 29.86 -2.27 1.39
N ARG A 14 30.34 -2.03 0.17
CA ARG A 14 29.49 -2.00 -1.03
C ARG A 14 28.83 -3.35 -1.31
N GLY A 15 29.54 -4.44 -1.05
CA GLY A 15 28.99 -5.79 -1.21
C GLY A 15 27.93 -6.12 -0.17
N ASP A 16 28.10 -5.65 1.06
CA ASP A 16 27.16 -5.85 2.15
C ASP A 16 25.91 -4.95 2.01
N GLN A 17 26.08 -3.75 1.44
CA GLN A 17 24.99 -2.80 1.15
C GLN A 17 24.21 -3.12 -0.14
N GLN A 18 24.35 -4.29 -0.76
CA GLN A 18 23.52 -4.65 -1.92
C GLN A 18 22.04 -4.82 -1.51
N ILE A 19 21.12 -4.52 -2.45
CA ILE A 19 19.67 -4.67 -2.23
C ILE A 19 19.30 -6.09 -1.82
N PHE A 20 19.97 -7.09 -2.42
CA PHE A 20 19.84 -8.51 -2.11
C PHE A 20 21.24 -9.07 -1.84
N PRO A 21 21.70 -9.06 -0.59
CA PRO A 21 23.06 -9.51 -0.24
C PRO A 21 23.26 -11.02 -0.46
N ILE A 22 22.17 -11.79 -0.39
CA ILE A 22 22.17 -13.25 -0.53
C ILE A 22 21.76 -13.62 -1.96
N THR A 23 22.59 -14.39 -2.64
CA THR A 23 22.35 -14.81 -4.04
C THR A 23 21.05 -15.59 -4.20
N GLN A 24 20.69 -16.43 -3.24
CA GLN A 24 19.44 -17.20 -3.26
C GLN A 24 18.20 -16.29 -3.20
N ASP A 25 18.20 -15.26 -2.34
CA ASP A 25 17.11 -14.30 -2.25
C ASP A 25 16.97 -13.51 -3.56
N ARG A 26 18.10 -13.17 -4.20
CA ARG A 26 18.09 -12.50 -5.50
C ARG A 26 17.40 -13.34 -6.57
N TRP A 27 17.77 -14.62 -6.68
CA TRP A 27 17.17 -15.53 -7.65
C TRP A 27 15.70 -15.82 -7.33
N ALA A 28 15.35 -15.98 -6.04
CA ALA A 28 13.97 -16.20 -5.61
C ALA A 28 13.06 -15.01 -5.96
N VAL A 29 13.49 -13.78 -5.69
CA VAL A 29 12.72 -12.57 -6.05
C VAL A 29 12.64 -12.42 -7.56
N LEU A 30 13.73 -12.70 -8.30
CA LEU A 30 13.73 -12.60 -9.75
C LEU A 30 12.78 -13.65 -10.36
N ALA A 31 12.81 -14.89 -9.86
CA ALA A 31 11.89 -15.95 -10.28
C ALA A 31 10.43 -15.60 -9.98
N LEU A 32 10.15 -15.04 -8.79
CA LEU A 32 8.81 -14.61 -8.40
C LEU A 32 8.31 -13.49 -9.33
N VAL A 33 9.13 -12.49 -9.61
CA VAL A 33 8.78 -11.39 -10.53
C VAL A 33 8.59 -11.93 -11.95
N ALA A 34 9.48 -12.80 -12.44
CA ALA A 34 9.34 -13.41 -13.75
C ALA A 34 8.05 -14.25 -13.85
N PHE A 35 7.73 -15.02 -12.81
CA PHE A 35 6.48 -15.78 -12.76
C PHE A 35 5.26 -14.84 -12.76
N ALA A 36 5.30 -13.72 -12.03
CA ALA A 36 4.21 -12.74 -12.03
C ALA A 36 4.01 -12.09 -13.41
N PHE A 37 5.08 -11.82 -14.17
CA PHE A 37 4.98 -11.22 -15.52
C PHE A 37 4.60 -12.21 -16.61
N ILE A 38 5.05 -13.47 -16.52
CA ILE A 38 4.91 -14.48 -17.59
C ILE A 38 3.91 -15.58 -17.19
N GLY A 39 4.06 -16.16 -16.00
CA GLY A 39 3.26 -17.30 -15.55
C GLY A 39 1.82 -16.92 -15.27
N VAL A 40 1.60 -15.84 -14.54
CA VAL A 40 0.25 -15.38 -14.19
C VAL A 40 -0.57 -15.04 -15.45
N PRO A 41 -0.07 -14.29 -16.46
CA PRO A 41 -0.82 -14.04 -17.69
C PRO A 41 -1.24 -15.28 -18.50
N LEU A 42 -0.56 -16.38 -18.32
CA LEU A 42 -0.85 -17.64 -19.05
C LEU A 42 -1.84 -18.56 -18.30
N LEU A 43 -1.95 -18.42 -16.96
CA LEU A 43 -2.66 -19.38 -16.13
C LEU A 43 -3.96 -18.85 -15.52
N VAL A 44 -4.18 -17.53 -15.53
CA VAL A 44 -5.23 -16.89 -14.71
C VAL A 44 -6.39 -16.40 -15.58
N ASP A 45 -7.62 -16.60 -15.07
CA ASP A 45 -8.86 -16.16 -15.70
C ASP A 45 -9.13 -14.67 -15.48
N GLU A 46 -9.99 -14.08 -16.34
CA GLU A 46 -10.35 -12.66 -16.31
C GLU A 46 -10.94 -12.22 -14.95
N TYR A 47 -11.73 -13.09 -14.31
CA TYR A 47 -12.31 -12.81 -13.00
C TYR A 47 -11.23 -12.58 -11.93
N LEU A 48 -10.21 -13.43 -11.87
CA LEU A 48 -9.13 -13.32 -10.89
C LEU A 48 -8.31 -12.04 -11.08
N TYR A 49 -8.13 -11.57 -12.33
CA TYR A 49 -7.48 -10.28 -12.58
C TYR A 49 -8.26 -9.12 -11.98
N ARG A 50 -9.56 -9.04 -12.28
CA ARG A 50 -10.40 -7.90 -11.89
C ARG A 50 -10.72 -7.91 -10.39
N ALA A 51 -11.02 -9.09 -9.83
CA ALA A 51 -11.48 -9.22 -8.46
C ALA A 51 -10.34 -9.28 -7.42
N ILE A 52 -9.18 -9.86 -7.77
CA ILE A 52 -8.12 -10.14 -6.80
C ILE A 52 -6.80 -9.46 -7.17
N LEU A 53 -6.25 -9.74 -8.36
CA LEU A 53 -4.87 -9.39 -8.67
C LEU A 53 -4.68 -7.88 -8.82
N ILE A 54 -5.50 -7.19 -9.59
CA ILE A 54 -5.38 -5.73 -9.79
C ILE A 54 -5.61 -4.99 -8.46
N PRO A 55 -6.69 -5.23 -7.68
CA PRO A 55 -6.85 -4.65 -6.36
C PRO A 55 -5.69 -4.95 -5.42
N PHE A 56 -5.20 -6.19 -5.40
CA PHE A 56 -4.05 -6.59 -4.58
C PHE A 56 -2.79 -5.78 -4.91
N LEU A 57 -2.44 -5.61 -6.20
CA LEU A 57 -1.26 -4.86 -6.61
C LEU A 57 -1.36 -3.38 -6.20
N ILE A 58 -2.52 -2.75 -6.45
CA ILE A 58 -2.72 -1.34 -6.14
C ILE A 58 -2.75 -1.11 -4.63
N LEU A 59 -3.45 -1.96 -3.88
CA LEU A 59 -3.50 -1.85 -2.43
C LEU A 59 -2.16 -2.21 -1.76
N SER A 60 -1.38 -3.12 -2.35
CA SER A 60 0.01 -3.37 -1.91
C SER A 60 0.88 -2.13 -2.07
N LEU A 61 0.72 -1.39 -3.17
CA LEU A 61 1.41 -0.13 -3.38
C LEU A 61 1.00 0.92 -2.35
N ALA A 62 -0.30 1.07 -2.09
CA ALA A 62 -0.81 1.98 -1.07
C ALA A 62 -0.32 1.59 0.33
N ALA A 63 -0.41 0.31 0.70
CA ALA A 63 0.10 -0.22 1.96
C ALA A 63 1.62 -0.02 2.11
N LEU A 64 2.39 -0.14 1.03
CA LEU A 64 3.82 0.17 1.02
C LEU A 64 4.08 1.64 1.37
N GLY A 65 3.31 2.58 0.79
CA GLY A 65 3.39 4.00 1.12
C GLY A 65 3.06 4.28 2.59
N VAL A 66 1.96 3.71 3.09
CA VAL A 66 1.55 3.85 4.50
C VAL A 66 2.58 3.21 5.43
N ASN A 67 3.16 2.08 5.07
CA ASN A 67 4.17 1.39 5.88
C ASN A 67 5.47 2.19 6.01
N ILE A 68 5.85 2.98 5.02
CA ILE A 68 6.99 3.91 5.16
C ILE A 68 6.72 4.91 6.29
N LEU A 69 5.52 5.44 6.38
CA LEU A 69 5.16 6.43 7.40
C LEU A 69 4.95 5.78 8.76
N VAL A 70 4.11 4.75 8.83
CA VAL A 70 3.72 4.10 10.09
C VAL A 70 4.82 3.15 10.57
N GLY A 71 5.30 2.27 9.69
CA GLY A 71 6.21 1.19 10.05
C GLY A 71 7.66 1.63 10.23
N TYR A 72 8.16 2.50 9.36
CA TYR A 72 9.56 2.94 9.41
C TYR A 72 9.77 4.25 10.16
N CYS A 73 8.81 5.18 10.15
CA CYS A 73 8.93 6.46 10.85
C CYS A 73 8.11 6.55 12.15
N GLY A 74 7.23 5.56 12.43
CA GLY A 74 6.42 5.52 13.64
C GLY A 74 5.28 6.55 13.69
N GLN A 75 4.82 7.06 12.54
CA GLN A 75 3.82 8.11 12.45
C GLN A 75 2.48 7.54 11.98
N ILE A 76 1.52 7.43 12.88
CA ILE A 76 0.18 6.94 12.52
C ILE A 76 -0.57 8.04 11.78
N SER A 77 -1.08 7.72 10.58
CA SER A 77 -1.91 8.59 9.76
C SER A 77 -3.24 7.90 9.45
N LEU A 78 -4.34 8.62 9.66
CA LEU A 78 -5.69 8.21 9.29
C LEU A 78 -6.23 8.97 8.07
N GLY A 79 -5.36 9.70 7.36
CA GLY A 79 -5.70 10.48 6.17
C GLY A 79 -5.28 9.82 4.85
N SER A 80 -4.87 8.56 4.87
CA SER A 80 -4.32 7.88 3.69
C SER A 80 -5.33 7.75 2.55
N GLY A 81 -6.61 7.55 2.85
CA GLY A 81 -7.69 7.56 1.86
C GLY A 81 -7.83 8.92 1.17
N GLY A 82 -7.75 10.02 1.94
CA GLY A 82 -7.76 11.38 1.40
C GLY A 82 -6.58 11.65 0.46
N PHE A 83 -5.38 11.16 0.78
CA PHE A 83 -4.23 11.27 -0.13
C PHE A 83 -4.40 10.40 -1.37
N MET A 84 -5.06 9.23 -1.28
CA MET A 84 -5.47 8.47 -2.46
C MET A 84 -6.45 9.27 -3.32
N ALA A 85 -7.46 9.90 -2.70
CA ALA A 85 -8.43 10.76 -3.40
C ALA A 85 -7.73 11.92 -4.11
N VAL A 86 -6.86 12.66 -3.40
CA VAL A 86 -6.07 13.75 -4.00
C VAL A 86 -5.28 13.25 -5.21
N GLY A 87 -4.62 12.09 -5.10
CA GLY A 87 -3.89 11.48 -6.19
C GLY A 87 -4.77 11.16 -7.40
N ALA A 88 -5.94 10.55 -7.17
CA ALA A 88 -6.88 10.18 -8.21
C ALA A 88 -7.47 11.41 -8.93
N TYR A 89 -7.94 12.41 -8.19
CA TYR A 89 -8.52 13.63 -8.77
C TYR A 89 -7.48 14.54 -9.42
N ALA A 90 -6.26 14.62 -8.87
CA ALA A 90 -5.18 15.39 -9.49
C ALA A 90 -4.71 14.74 -10.80
N ALA A 91 -4.53 13.41 -10.82
CA ALA A 91 -4.22 12.68 -12.04
C ALA A 91 -5.32 12.85 -13.11
N TYR A 92 -6.59 12.79 -12.70
CA TYR A 92 -7.74 13.04 -13.58
C TYR A 92 -7.69 14.42 -14.20
N ASN A 93 -7.49 15.46 -13.39
CA ASN A 93 -7.46 16.83 -13.88
C ASN A 93 -6.26 17.10 -14.82
N THR A 94 -5.10 16.52 -14.54
CA THR A 94 -3.94 16.61 -15.44
C THR A 94 -4.18 15.84 -16.73
N PHE A 95 -4.79 14.66 -16.68
CA PHE A 95 -5.05 13.84 -17.84
C PHE A 95 -6.07 14.47 -18.82
N ILE A 96 -7.12 15.14 -18.30
CA ILE A 96 -8.18 15.73 -19.15
C ILE A 96 -7.81 17.12 -19.65
N ARG A 97 -7.04 17.90 -18.88
CA ARG A 97 -6.79 19.32 -19.20
C ARG A 97 -5.52 19.58 -19.97
N VAL A 98 -4.63 18.61 -20.01
CA VAL A 98 -3.39 18.71 -20.79
C VAL A 98 -3.53 17.77 -21.98
N ASP A 99 -3.53 18.35 -23.18
CA ASP A 99 -3.65 17.60 -24.42
C ASP A 99 -2.49 16.61 -24.55
N ASP A 100 -2.76 15.41 -25.05
CA ASP A 100 -1.79 14.32 -25.27
C ASP A 100 -0.98 13.90 -24.05
N MET A 101 -1.56 14.05 -22.80
CA MET A 101 -0.88 13.69 -21.57
C MET A 101 -0.67 12.17 -21.47
N PRO A 102 0.57 11.66 -21.39
CA PRO A 102 0.81 10.24 -21.17
C PRO A 102 0.25 9.80 -19.81
N LEU A 103 -0.45 8.65 -19.77
CA LEU A 103 -1.04 8.13 -18.55
C LEU A 103 -0.04 8.04 -17.38
N LEU A 104 1.20 7.59 -17.66
CA LEU A 104 2.23 7.48 -16.64
C LEU A 104 2.55 8.83 -15.98
N VAL A 105 2.62 9.91 -16.77
CA VAL A 105 2.90 11.26 -16.27
C VAL A 105 1.72 11.77 -15.46
N ALA A 106 0.48 11.50 -15.91
CA ALA A 106 -0.73 11.83 -15.14
C ALA A 106 -0.76 11.12 -13.78
N LEU A 107 -0.41 9.83 -13.71
CA LEU A 107 -0.33 9.07 -12.46
C LEU A 107 0.74 9.65 -11.51
N LEU A 108 1.92 9.99 -12.03
CA LEU A 108 3.00 10.60 -11.25
C LEU A 108 2.63 12.01 -10.77
N SER A 109 1.90 12.78 -11.57
CA SER A 109 1.38 14.09 -11.16
C SER A 109 0.40 13.94 -10.00
N GLY A 110 -0.46 12.91 -10.01
CA GLY A 110 -1.32 12.56 -8.89
C GLY A 110 -0.52 12.35 -7.60
N GLY A 111 0.57 11.59 -7.66
CA GLY A 111 1.51 11.43 -6.54
C GLY A 111 2.13 12.75 -6.09
N PHE A 112 2.55 13.59 -7.02
CA PHE A 112 3.15 14.89 -6.73
C PHE A 112 2.17 15.82 -5.99
N PHE A 113 0.93 15.95 -6.48
CA PHE A 113 -0.08 16.77 -5.81
C PHE A 113 -0.48 16.19 -4.45
N ALA A 114 -0.58 14.86 -4.32
CA ALA A 114 -0.78 14.22 -3.03
C ALA A 114 0.36 14.52 -2.05
N THR A 115 1.61 14.61 -2.52
CA THR A 115 2.76 15.04 -1.72
C THR A 115 2.62 16.49 -1.23
N LEU A 116 2.23 17.40 -2.11
CA LEU A 116 2.03 18.82 -1.72
C LEU A 116 0.97 18.95 -0.64
N VAL A 117 -0.17 18.28 -0.81
CA VAL A 117 -1.25 18.27 0.17
C VAL A 117 -0.78 17.57 1.47
N GLY A 118 -0.05 16.46 1.34
CA GLY A 118 0.55 15.75 2.48
C GLY A 118 1.51 16.62 3.27
N ILE A 119 2.39 17.37 2.63
CA ILE A 119 3.29 18.34 3.28
C ILE A 119 2.49 19.45 3.94
N PHE A 120 1.48 20.00 3.26
CA PHE A 120 0.65 21.09 3.78
C PHE A 120 -0.04 20.69 5.09
N PHE A 121 -0.68 19.53 5.16
CA PHE A 121 -1.28 19.01 6.38
C PHE A 121 -0.25 18.39 7.35
N GLY A 122 0.87 17.90 6.82
CA GLY A 122 1.97 17.34 7.60
C GLY A 122 2.63 18.38 8.52
N ILE A 123 2.93 19.59 8.03
CA ILE A 123 3.64 20.62 8.81
C ILE A 123 2.95 20.94 10.15
N PRO A 124 1.64 21.26 10.18
CA PRO A 124 0.96 21.51 11.46
C PRO A 124 0.82 20.24 12.30
N SER A 125 0.55 19.10 11.68
CA SER A 125 0.32 17.84 12.39
C SER A 125 1.59 17.31 13.07
N LEU A 126 2.79 17.57 12.51
CA LEU A 126 4.07 17.14 13.06
C LEU A 126 4.49 17.92 14.32
N ARG A 127 3.84 19.04 14.62
CA ARG A 127 4.01 19.75 15.90
C ARG A 127 3.34 19.04 17.06
N VAL A 128 2.42 18.12 16.75
CA VAL A 128 1.65 17.34 17.72
C VAL A 128 2.19 15.92 17.79
N LYS A 129 2.23 15.33 18.97
CA LYS A 129 2.80 13.97 19.16
C LYS A 129 1.70 12.93 19.37
N GLY A 130 2.00 11.68 18.97
CA GLY A 130 1.15 10.52 19.27
C GLY A 130 -0.20 10.52 18.57
N LEU A 131 -1.27 10.22 19.29
CA LEU A 131 -2.63 10.09 18.76
C LEU A 131 -3.18 11.40 18.14
N TYR A 132 -2.72 12.55 18.59
CA TYR A 132 -3.15 13.83 18.01
C TYR A 132 -2.75 13.98 16.53
N LEU A 133 -1.64 13.36 16.12
CA LEU A 133 -1.24 13.32 14.72
C LEU A 133 -2.28 12.54 13.88
N ALA A 134 -2.75 11.41 14.38
CA ALA A 134 -3.79 10.62 13.72
C ALA A 134 -5.09 11.41 13.57
N VAL A 135 -5.50 12.14 14.62
CA VAL A 135 -6.69 13.02 14.57
C VAL A 135 -6.51 14.16 13.56
N ALA A 136 -5.33 14.79 13.51
CA ALA A 136 -5.06 15.85 12.55
C ALA A 136 -5.09 15.36 11.09
N THR A 137 -4.57 14.16 10.81
CA THR A 137 -4.65 13.55 9.48
C THR A 137 -6.06 13.06 9.14
N LEU A 138 -6.85 12.65 10.13
CA LEU A 138 -8.28 12.36 9.95
C LEU A 138 -9.06 13.63 9.58
N ALA A 139 -8.75 14.76 10.22
CA ALA A 139 -9.35 16.04 9.84
C ALA A 139 -8.99 16.45 8.39
N ALA A 140 -7.74 16.16 7.96
CA ALA A 140 -7.32 16.35 6.57
C ALA A 140 -8.11 15.46 5.60
N GLN A 141 -8.44 14.22 5.98
CA GLN A 141 -9.31 13.33 5.22
C GLN A 141 -10.68 13.95 4.98
N PHE A 142 -11.36 14.37 6.05
CA PHE A 142 -12.68 15.02 5.93
C PHE A 142 -12.63 16.32 5.14
N PHE A 143 -11.55 17.08 5.27
CA PHE A 143 -11.37 18.28 4.46
C PHE A 143 -11.24 17.96 2.96
N CYS A 144 -10.49 16.93 2.60
CA CYS A 144 -10.35 16.48 1.22
C CYS A 144 -11.70 16.01 0.66
N ASP A 145 -12.44 15.20 1.42
CA ASP A 145 -13.77 14.70 1.03
C ASP A 145 -14.74 15.88 0.80
N TRP A 146 -14.76 16.85 1.71
CA TRP A 146 -15.55 18.07 1.57
C TRP A 146 -15.13 18.88 0.33
N ALA A 147 -13.82 19.03 0.10
CA ALA A 147 -13.30 19.82 -1.02
C ALA A 147 -13.69 19.22 -2.37
N PHE A 148 -13.60 17.89 -2.54
CA PHE A 148 -13.97 17.21 -3.78
C PHE A 148 -15.48 17.26 -4.05
N LEU A 149 -16.32 17.25 -3.01
CA LEU A 149 -17.78 17.40 -3.16
C LEU A 149 -18.18 18.84 -3.45
N ARG A 150 -17.49 19.82 -2.86
CA ARG A 150 -17.92 21.24 -2.91
C ARG A 150 -17.29 22.02 -4.05
N ILE A 151 -16.03 21.76 -4.36
CA ILE A 151 -15.28 22.50 -5.39
C ILE A 151 -15.44 21.79 -6.73
N LYS A 152 -16.42 22.24 -7.53
CA LYS A 152 -16.77 21.65 -8.83
C LYS A 152 -15.62 21.61 -9.85
N TRP A 153 -14.56 22.40 -9.62
CA TRP A 153 -13.39 22.40 -10.48
C TRP A 153 -12.66 21.06 -10.49
N PHE A 154 -12.58 20.36 -9.35
CA PHE A 154 -11.92 19.05 -9.25
C PHE A 154 -12.67 17.95 -10.00
N THR A 155 -13.97 18.07 -10.12
CA THR A 155 -14.88 17.05 -10.65
C THR A 155 -15.43 17.41 -12.04
N ASN A 156 -14.79 18.35 -12.73
CA ASN A 156 -15.20 18.83 -14.05
C ASN A 156 -16.69 19.25 -14.10
N ASN A 157 -17.14 19.97 -13.05
CA ASN A 157 -18.49 20.47 -12.89
C ASN A 157 -19.62 19.43 -12.76
N THR A 158 -19.29 18.17 -12.45
CA THR A 158 -20.30 17.16 -12.14
C THR A 158 -20.94 17.45 -10.78
N SER A 159 -22.26 17.28 -10.68
CA SER A 159 -23.02 17.55 -9.45
C SER A 159 -22.82 16.48 -8.38
N SER A 160 -22.56 15.24 -8.79
CA SER A 160 -22.33 14.08 -7.91
C SER A 160 -20.89 13.94 -7.46
N GLY A 161 -19.96 14.74 -8.00
CA GLY A 161 -18.53 14.55 -7.77
C GLY A 161 -17.93 13.32 -8.46
N SER A 162 -18.74 12.58 -9.24
CA SER A 162 -18.27 11.43 -9.98
C SER A 162 -17.50 11.85 -11.23
N VAL A 163 -16.40 11.16 -11.49
CA VAL A 163 -15.58 11.34 -12.69
C VAL A 163 -15.32 9.99 -13.33
N SER A 164 -15.18 9.97 -14.64
CA SER A 164 -14.88 8.75 -15.40
C SER A 164 -13.78 9.01 -16.42
N VAL A 165 -12.99 8.00 -16.67
CA VAL A 165 -11.93 8.03 -17.68
C VAL A 165 -12.15 6.89 -18.66
N SER A 166 -12.16 7.25 -19.93
CA SER A 166 -12.20 6.32 -21.05
C SER A 166 -10.93 6.44 -21.88
N ASN A 167 -10.64 5.43 -22.70
CA ASN A 167 -9.53 5.43 -23.64
C ASN A 167 -8.13 5.60 -23.01
N LEU A 168 -7.82 4.71 -22.05
CA LEU A 168 -6.49 4.69 -21.44
C LEU A 168 -5.44 4.22 -22.45
N GLN A 169 -4.42 5.05 -22.68
CA GLN A 169 -3.31 4.71 -23.58
C GLN A 169 -1.97 4.88 -22.85
N VAL A 170 -1.08 3.91 -23.02
CA VAL A 170 0.30 3.99 -22.57
C VAL A 170 1.21 3.83 -23.78
N PHE A 171 2.06 4.82 -24.02
CA PHE A 171 2.95 4.87 -25.21
C PHE A 171 2.21 4.63 -26.54
N GLY A 172 0.98 5.16 -26.68
CA GLY A 172 0.18 5.01 -27.89
C GLY A 172 -0.54 3.65 -28.04
N GLN A 173 -0.40 2.75 -27.08
CA GLN A 173 -1.11 1.46 -27.04
C GLN A 173 -2.30 1.53 -26.07
N PRO A 174 -3.52 1.14 -26.50
CA PRO A 174 -4.66 1.11 -25.60
C PRO A 174 -4.50 0.02 -24.55
N ILE A 175 -4.89 0.33 -23.31
CA ILE A 175 -4.91 -0.61 -22.18
C ILE A 175 -6.35 -1.00 -21.88
N ASP A 176 -6.92 -1.90 -22.71
CA ASP A 176 -8.30 -2.32 -22.57
C ASP A 176 -8.42 -3.68 -21.87
N THR A 177 -7.48 -4.59 -22.15
CA THR A 177 -7.54 -5.95 -21.60
C THR A 177 -7.14 -6.01 -20.12
N PRO A 178 -7.78 -6.88 -19.31
CA PRO A 178 -7.41 -7.06 -17.90
C PRO A 178 -5.95 -7.46 -17.71
N VAL A 179 -5.38 -8.22 -18.63
CA VAL A 179 -3.97 -8.64 -18.62
C VAL A 179 -3.04 -7.44 -18.77
N GLN A 180 -3.34 -6.53 -19.70
CA GLN A 180 -2.53 -5.30 -19.88
C GLN A 180 -2.59 -4.41 -18.65
N LYS A 181 -3.78 -4.24 -18.04
CA LYS A 181 -3.99 -3.51 -16.78
C LYS A 181 -3.18 -4.12 -15.64
N TYR A 182 -3.18 -5.45 -15.53
CA TYR A 182 -2.40 -6.18 -14.54
C TYR A 182 -0.90 -5.96 -14.71
N ILE A 183 -0.37 -6.17 -15.93
CA ILE A 183 1.06 -6.00 -16.24
C ILE A 183 1.51 -4.57 -15.94
N PHE A 184 0.69 -3.58 -16.28
CA PHE A 184 0.97 -2.16 -16.02
C PHE A 184 1.04 -1.88 -14.51
N CYS A 185 0.06 -2.33 -13.73
CA CYS A 185 0.06 -2.20 -12.27
C CYS A 185 1.26 -2.93 -11.64
N LEU A 186 1.58 -4.13 -12.12
CA LEU A 186 2.71 -4.92 -11.64
C LEU A 186 4.04 -4.21 -11.89
N ALA A 187 4.23 -3.64 -13.09
CA ALA A 187 5.45 -2.90 -13.42
C ALA A 187 5.65 -1.70 -12.48
N ILE A 188 4.59 -0.92 -12.25
CA ILE A 188 4.64 0.22 -11.33
C ILE A 188 4.95 -0.26 -9.90
N LEU A 189 4.26 -1.30 -9.42
CA LEU A 189 4.48 -1.84 -8.08
C LEU A 189 5.93 -2.30 -7.89
N VAL A 190 6.50 -3.03 -8.85
CA VAL A 190 7.90 -3.52 -8.79
C VAL A 190 8.88 -2.36 -8.72
N VAL A 191 8.70 -1.33 -9.54
CA VAL A 191 9.54 -0.12 -9.51
C VAL A 191 9.47 0.55 -8.14
N PHE A 192 8.26 0.81 -7.63
CA PHE A 192 8.09 1.47 -6.33
C PHE A 192 8.56 0.60 -5.16
N ALA A 193 8.40 -0.73 -5.22
CA ALA A 193 8.91 -1.63 -4.20
C ALA A 193 10.46 -1.61 -4.13
N LEU A 194 11.13 -1.58 -5.30
CA LEU A 194 12.59 -1.45 -5.37
C LEU A 194 13.06 -0.07 -4.87
N LEU A 195 12.37 1.01 -5.26
CA LEU A 195 12.66 2.35 -4.78
C LEU A 195 12.47 2.46 -3.26
N ALA A 196 11.36 1.95 -2.72
CA ALA A 196 11.12 1.93 -1.29
C ALA A 196 12.18 1.13 -0.53
N LYS A 197 12.59 -0.04 -1.06
CA LYS A 197 13.65 -0.84 -0.46
C LYS A 197 14.99 -0.12 -0.43
N ASN A 198 15.34 0.57 -1.52
CA ASN A 198 16.55 1.39 -1.57
C ASN A 198 16.48 2.56 -0.60
N LEU A 199 15.33 3.25 -0.54
CA LEU A 199 15.13 4.42 0.31
C LEU A 199 15.22 4.07 1.80
N VAL A 200 14.57 2.98 2.22
CA VAL A 200 14.63 2.51 3.61
C VAL A 200 16.06 2.15 4.04
N ARG A 201 16.90 1.67 3.13
CA ARG A 201 18.31 1.34 3.40
C ARG A 201 19.26 2.54 3.32
N SER A 202 18.80 3.66 2.78
CA SER A 202 19.57 4.91 2.67
C SER A 202 19.78 5.60 4.01
N ALA A 203 20.54 6.70 4.02
CA ALA A 203 20.70 7.55 5.19
C ALA A 203 19.36 8.07 5.72
N ILE A 204 18.47 8.48 4.80
CA ILE A 204 17.12 8.99 5.13
C ILE A 204 16.28 7.91 5.83
N GLY A 205 16.31 6.67 5.33
CA GLY A 205 15.58 5.56 5.98
C GLY A 205 16.10 5.24 7.37
N ARG A 206 17.41 5.35 7.60
CA ARG A 206 17.99 5.19 8.96
C ARG A 206 17.58 6.31 9.91
N GLU A 207 17.47 7.55 9.43
CA GLU A 207 16.93 8.66 10.22
C GLU A 207 15.48 8.41 10.63
N TRP A 208 14.65 7.88 9.72
CA TRP A 208 13.26 7.50 10.04
C TRP A 208 13.19 6.45 11.13
N MET A 209 13.99 5.38 11.03
CA MET A 209 14.03 4.33 12.06
C MET A 209 14.54 4.85 13.40
N ALA A 210 15.54 5.70 13.41
CA ALA A 210 16.04 6.33 14.64
C ALA A 210 14.95 7.17 15.33
N ILE A 211 14.14 7.92 14.57
CA ILE A 211 13.02 8.70 15.11
C ILE A 211 11.89 7.80 15.61
N ARG A 212 11.61 6.72 14.91
CA ARG A 212 10.60 5.74 15.33
C ARG A 212 10.96 5.15 16.69
N ASP A 213 12.21 4.77 16.86
CA ASP A 213 12.67 4.09 18.06
C ASP A 213 12.79 5.07 19.25
N MET A 214 13.38 6.26 19.04
CA MET A 214 13.48 7.29 20.10
C MET A 214 13.76 8.69 19.51
N ASP A 215 12.73 9.52 19.34
CA ASP A 215 12.84 10.84 18.71
C ASP A 215 13.76 11.82 19.47
N VAL A 216 13.80 11.73 20.80
CA VAL A 216 14.66 12.57 21.65
C VAL A 216 16.14 12.19 21.49
N ALA A 217 16.45 10.91 21.51
CA ALA A 217 17.83 10.43 21.32
C ALA A 217 18.33 10.74 19.89
N ALA A 218 17.48 10.58 18.88
CA ALA A 218 17.79 10.96 17.52
C ALA A 218 18.14 12.44 17.38
N ALA A 219 17.44 13.33 18.10
CA ALA A 219 17.74 14.76 18.11
C ALA A 219 19.10 15.07 18.76
N VAL A 220 19.48 14.36 19.82
CA VAL A 220 20.77 14.54 20.50
C VAL A 220 21.95 14.19 19.59
N ILE A 221 21.83 13.19 18.74
CA ILE A 221 22.86 12.80 17.77
C ILE A 221 22.83 13.63 16.47
N GLY A 222 22.01 14.69 16.42
CA GLY A 222 22.00 15.68 15.33
C GLY A 222 20.97 15.42 14.23
N ILE A 223 20.10 14.40 14.33
CA ILE A 223 18.99 14.21 13.41
C ILE A 223 17.93 15.29 13.70
N ARG A 224 17.42 15.93 12.66
CA ARG A 224 16.36 16.93 12.78
C ARG A 224 14.98 16.26 12.69
N PRO A 225 14.22 16.05 13.80
CA PRO A 225 13.02 15.23 13.80
C PRO A 225 11.94 15.73 12.83
N MET A 226 11.78 17.05 12.74
CA MET A 226 10.77 17.66 11.87
C MET A 226 11.03 17.34 10.39
N TYR A 227 12.27 17.48 9.92
CA TYR A 227 12.60 17.21 8.51
C TYR A 227 12.50 15.73 8.17
N ALA A 228 12.96 14.84 9.03
CA ALA A 228 12.87 13.42 8.80
C ALA A 228 11.40 12.94 8.81
N LYS A 229 10.58 13.41 9.74
CA LYS A 229 9.14 13.13 9.77
C LYS A 229 8.44 13.64 8.51
N LEU A 230 8.74 14.88 8.10
CA LEU A 230 8.15 15.49 6.91
C LEU A 230 8.57 14.77 5.63
N SER A 231 9.83 14.32 5.53
CA SER A 231 10.30 13.54 4.38
C SER A 231 9.61 12.18 4.28
N ALA A 232 9.39 11.49 5.40
CA ALA A 232 8.61 10.25 5.43
C ALA A 232 7.16 10.49 5.01
N PHE A 233 6.57 11.58 5.47
CA PHE A 233 5.21 11.98 5.11
C PHE A 233 5.08 12.29 3.61
N ALA A 234 6.04 13.02 3.05
CA ALA A 234 6.10 13.36 1.64
C ALA A 234 6.20 12.11 0.73
N VAL A 235 7.13 11.20 1.06
CA VAL A 235 7.31 9.95 0.31
C VAL A 235 6.08 9.04 0.43
N SER A 236 5.52 8.91 1.63
CA SER A 236 4.30 8.13 1.86
C SER A 236 3.14 8.68 1.03
N SER A 237 2.87 9.99 1.12
CA SER A 237 1.78 10.64 0.38
C SER A 237 1.97 10.52 -1.13
N PHE A 238 3.22 10.56 -1.64
CA PHE A 238 3.52 10.36 -3.05
C PHE A 238 3.08 8.96 -3.52
N ILE A 239 3.54 7.91 -2.80
CA ILE A 239 3.24 6.53 -3.17
C ILE A 239 1.73 6.25 -3.04
N VAL A 240 1.11 6.72 -1.96
CA VAL A 240 -0.33 6.59 -1.72
C VAL A 240 -1.13 7.34 -2.78
N GLY A 241 -0.69 8.53 -3.21
CA GLY A 241 -1.31 9.29 -4.29
C GLY A 241 -1.24 8.57 -5.63
N VAL A 242 -0.09 8.00 -5.99
CA VAL A 242 0.05 7.17 -7.21
C VAL A 242 -0.86 5.95 -7.13
N ALA A 243 -0.93 5.28 -5.98
CA ALA A 243 -1.84 4.15 -5.78
C ALA A 243 -3.32 4.57 -5.90
N GLY A 244 -3.69 5.75 -5.41
CA GLY A 244 -5.02 6.32 -5.57
C GLY A 244 -5.37 6.60 -7.02
N ALA A 245 -4.45 7.17 -7.78
CA ALA A 245 -4.61 7.36 -9.21
C ALA A 245 -4.78 6.03 -9.96
N LEU A 246 -3.96 5.02 -9.67
CA LEU A 246 -4.11 3.67 -10.23
C LEU A 246 -5.47 3.06 -9.86
N TRP A 247 -5.92 3.24 -8.62
CA TRP A 247 -7.21 2.74 -8.14
C TRP A 247 -8.36 3.32 -8.96
N GLY A 248 -8.38 4.64 -9.16
CA GLY A 248 -9.40 5.32 -9.97
C GLY A 248 -9.36 4.91 -11.45
N PHE A 249 -8.19 5.02 -12.07
CA PHE A 249 -8.04 4.84 -13.53
C PHE A 249 -8.14 3.37 -13.97
N ILE A 250 -7.48 2.46 -13.25
CA ILE A 250 -7.32 1.07 -13.71
C ILE A 250 -8.39 0.15 -13.13
N HIS A 251 -8.71 0.31 -11.82
CA HIS A 251 -9.64 -0.59 -11.14
C HIS A 251 -11.08 -0.13 -11.25
N LEU A 252 -11.38 1.12 -10.91
CA LEU A 252 -12.75 1.63 -10.90
C LEU A 252 -13.23 2.07 -12.29
N GLY A 253 -12.41 2.79 -13.04
CA GLY A 253 -12.76 3.40 -14.33
C GLY A 253 -13.67 4.63 -14.18
N ALA A 254 -14.60 4.61 -13.23
CA ALA A 254 -15.39 5.74 -12.77
C ALA A 254 -15.44 5.73 -11.25
N TRP A 255 -15.27 6.88 -10.62
CA TRP A 255 -15.22 6.98 -9.17
C TRP A 255 -15.84 8.28 -8.64
N GLU A 256 -16.21 8.22 -7.39
CA GLU A 256 -16.70 9.34 -6.58
C GLU A 256 -15.85 9.47 -5.31
N PRO A 257 -15.93 10.58 -4.56
CA PRO A 257 -15.14 10.76 -3.34
C PRO A 257 -15.35 9.65 -2.30
N ALA A 258 -16.56 9.08 -2.22
CA ALA A 258 -16.88 7.98 -1.30
C ALA A 258 -16.02 6.72 -1.49
N ALA A 259 -15.47 6.48 -2.68
CA ALA A 259 -14.54 5.38 -2.94
C ALA A 259 -13.23 5.47 -2.15
N PHE A 260 -12.90 6.66 -1.64
CA PHE A 260 -11.70 6.98 -0.86
C PHE A 260 -12.03 7.41 0.57
N SER A 261 -13.16 6.97 1.11
CA SER A 261 -13.64 7.30 2.45
C SER A 261 -12.65 6.94 3.58
N VAL A 262 -13.00 7.32 4.79
CA VAL A 262 -12.24 6.99 6.02
C VAL A 262 -12.04 5.47 6.16
N ASP A 263 -13.01 4.66 5.72
CA ASP A 263 -12.90 3.19 5.74
C ASP A 263 -11.71 2.69 4.91
N ARG A 264 -11.39 3.38 3.80
CA ARG A 264 -10.20 3.08 3.02
C ARG A 264 -8.92 3.40 3.81
N SER A 265 -8.88 4.49 4.57
CA SER A 265 -7.75 4.83 5.45
C SER A 265 -7.53 3.76 6.51
N PHE A 266 -8.60 3.30 7.16
CA PHE A 266 -8.52 2.20 8.13
C PHE A 266 -8.08 0.89 7.48
N SER A 267 -8.63 0.53 6.33
CA SER A 267 -8.23 -0.68 5.59
C SER A 267 -6.74 -0.69 5.30
N LEU A 268 -6.17 0.44 4.83
CA LEU A 268 -4.73 0.57 4.58
C LEU A 268 -3.89 0.45 5.85
N LEU A 269 -4.34 1.05 6.95
CA LEU A 269 -3.67 0.93 8.24
C LEU A 269 -3.69 -0.54 8.72
N PHE A 270 -4.81 -1.22 8.59
CA PHE A 270 -4.95 -2.63 8.97
C PHE A 270 -4.06 -3.53 8.11
N MET A 271 -3.95 -3.27 6.81
CA MET A 271 -2.98 -3.99 5.95
C MET A 271 -1.55 -3.90 6.50
N VAL A 272 -1.14 -2.72 6.98
CA VAL A 272 0.21 -2.53 7.52
C VAL A 272 0.36 -3.21 8.88
N ILE A 273 -0.64 -3.15 9.76
CA ILE A 273 -0.61 -3.78 11.09
C ILE A 273 -0.59 -5.30 10.95
N ILE A 274 -1.54 -5.88 10.23
CA ILE A 274 -1.66 -7.34 10.04
C ILE A 274 -0.45 -7.87 9.26
N GLY A 275 -0.04 -7.15 8.22
CA GLY A 275 1.09 -7.55 7.40
C GLY A 275 2.43 -7.51 8.12
N GLY A 276 2.60 -6.52 8.99
CA GLY A 276 3.81 -6.31 9.81
C GLY A 276 4.45 -4.96 9.54
N MET A 277 4.38 -4.08 10.54
CA MET A 277 4.94 -2.73 10.50
C MET A 277 6.48 -2.76 10.33
N GLY A 278 7.00 -1.90 9.44
CA GLY A 278 8.44 -1.81 9.17
C GLY A 278 8.99 -2.96 8.31
N SER A 279 8.12 -3.70 7.63
CA SER A 279 8.51 -4.75 6.67
C SER A 279 7.89 -4.49 5.30
N ILE A 280 8.73 -4.40 4.26
CA ILE A 280 8.24 -4.25 2.87
C ILE A 280 7.41 -5.46 2.46
N MET A 281 7.85 -6.68 2.81
CA MET A 281 7.09 -7.90 2.54
C MET A 281 5.76 -7.93 3.31
N GLY A 282 5.73 -7.33 4.51
CA GLY A 282 4.52 -7.17 5.29
C GLY A 282 3.43 -6.41 4.53
N SER A 283 3.77 -5.36 3.78
CA SER A 283 2.78 -4.62 2.98
C SER A 283 2.07 -5.51 1.95
N PHE A 284 2.79 -6.45 1.34
CA PHE A 284 2.21 -7.41 0.39
C PHE A 284 1.34 -8.45 1.10
N PHE A 285 1.80 -9.01 2.22
CA PHE A 285 1.01 -9.98 2.98
C PHE A 285 -0.27 -9.38 3.55
N GLY A 286 -0.19 -8.16 4.08
CA GLY A 286 -1.37 -7.46 4.60
C GLY A 286 -2.38 -7.13 3.49
N ALA A 287 -1.91 -6.65 2.34
CA ALA A 287 -2.78 -6.38 1.20
C ALA A 287 -3.43 -7.67 0.67
N ALA A 288 -2.66 -8.76 0.52
CA ALA A 288 -3.21 -10.06 0.13
C ALA A 288 -4.29 -10.53 1.10
N PHE A 289 -4.02 -10.41 2.40
CA PHE A 289 -4.95 -10.82 3.45
C PHE A 289 -6.27 -10.04 3.38
N ILE A 290 -6.19 -8.70 3.31
CA ILE A 290 -7.36 -7.82 3.27
C ILE A 290 -8.18 -7.98 1.98
N VAL A 291 -7.54 -8.27 0.83
CA VAL A 291 -8.26 -8.51 -0.43
C VAL A 291 -8.91 -9.89 -0.48
N VAL A 292 -8.24 -10.91 0.04
CA VAL A 292 -8.74 -12.29 -0.05
C VAL A 292 -9.78 -12.60 1.04
N LEU A 293 -9.66 -11.99 2.22
CA LEU A 293 -10.53 -12.29 3.35
C LEU A 293 -12.03 -12.07 3.07
N PRO A 294 -12.49 -10.94 2.48
CA PRO A 294 -13.89 -10.76 2.13
C PRO A 294 -14.40 -11.83 1.16
N ILE A 295 -13.59 -12.17 0.16
CA ILE A 295 -13.95 -13.18 -0.84
C ILE A 295 -14.09 -14.54 -0.17
N PHE A 296 -13.17 -14.89 0.72
CA PHE A 296 -13.23 -16.11 1.51
C PHE A 296 -14.49 -16.16 2.41
N LEU A 297 -14.79 -15.08 3.12
CA LEU A 297 -15.96 -14.98 3.99
C LEU A 297 -17.28 -15.10 3.20
N ASN A 298 -17.36 -14.43 2.04
CA ASN A 298 -18.52 -14.49 1.15
C ASN A 298 -18.78 -15.90 0.61
N GLN A 299 -17.78 -16.76 0.55
CA GLN A 299 -17.94 -18.18 0.15
C GLN A 299 -18.13 -19.10 1.35
N ALA A 300 -17.38 -18.89 2.43
CA ALA A 300 -17.38 -19.76 3.60
C ALA A 300 -18.68 -19.65 4.44
N ILE A 301 -19.18 -18.42 4.63
CA ILE A 301 -20.37 -18.21 5.50
C ILE A 301 -21.64 -18.87 4.92
N PRO A 302 -21.99 -18.72 3.62
CA PRO A 302 -23.14 -19.44 3.05
C PRO A 302 -22.95 -20.95 3.05
N LEU A 303 -21.72 -21.42 2.80
CA LEU A 303 -21.42 -22.87 2.85
C LEU A 303 -21.69 -23.45 4.24
N LEU A 304 -21.24 -22.77 5.29
CA LEU A 304 -21.49 -23.15 6.68
C LEU A 304 -22.98 -23.04 7.01
N GLY A 305 -23.66 -21.95 6.59
CA GLY A 305 -25.10 -21.78 6.77
C GLY A 305 -25.90 -22.93 6.16
N GLY A 306 -25.54 -23.38 4.94
CA GLY A 306 -26.16 -24.51 4.27
C GLY A 306 -25.96 -25.85 5.01
N LEU A 307 -24.78 -26.06 5.64
CA LEU A 307 -24.51 -27.24 6.47
C LEU A 307 -25.37 -27.29 7.75
N PHE A 308 -25.69 -26.13 8.32
CA PHE A 308 -26.51 -26.01 9.53
C PHE A 308 -27.98 -25.72 9.26
N GLY A 309 -28.39 -25.63 7.98
CA GLY A 309 -29.79 -25.39 7.59
C GLY A 309 -30.29 -23.98 7.82
N PHE A 310 -29.40 -22.98 7.89
CA PHE A 310 -29.75 -21.58 8.05
C PHE A 310 -29.48 -20.80 6.73
N ASP A 311 -30.49 -20.07 6.27
CA ASP A 311 -30.33 -19.11 5.17
C ASP A 311 -29.64 -17.84 5.70
N VAL A 312 -28.43 -17.58 5.21
CA VAL A 312 -27.63 -16.44 5.61
C VAL A 312 -27.90 -15.25 4.69
N SER A 313 -28.42 -14.15 5.23
CA SER A 313 -28.65 -12.93 4.45
C SER A 313 -27.32 -12.24 4.06
N THR A 314 -27.29 -11.55 2.92
CA THR A 314 -26.12 -10.77 2.48
C THR A 314 -25.73 -9.68 3.48
N ALA A 315 -26.71 -9.09 4.18
CA ALA A 315 -26.47 -8.12 5.24
C ALA A 315 -25.69 -8.74 6.42
N PHE A 316 -26.01 -9.98 6.80
CA PHE A 316 -25.28 -10.69 7.86
C PHE A 316 -23.82 -10.93 7.44
N ILE A 317 -23.56 -11.29 6.17
CA ILE A 317 -22.21 -11.53 5.67
C ILE A 317 -21.38 -10.24 5.78
N SER A 318 -21.93 -9.09 5.36
CA SER A 318 -21.23 -7.80 5.45
C SER A 318 -20.93 -7.39 6.91
N HIS A 319 -21.87 -7.62 7.83
CA HIS A 319 -21.60 -7.34 9.25
C HIS A 319 -20.59 -8.33 9.86
N ALA A 320 -20.64 -9.60 9.47
CA ALA A 320 -19.66 -10.60 9.89
C ALA A 320 -18.25 -10.25 9.40
N GLU A 321 -18.13 -9.70 8.21
CA GLU A 321 -16.85 -9.22 7.66
C GLU A 321 -16.21 -8.16 8.59
N TYR A 322 -16.94 -7.13 8.98
CA TYR A 322 -16.44 -6.10 9.92
C TYR A 322 -16.09 -6.68 11.30
N MET A 323 -16.90 -7.61 11.81
CA MET A 323 -16.62 -8.29 13.09
C MET A 323 -15.34 -9.12 13.03
N VAL A 324 -15.16 -9.88 11.94
CA VAL A 324 -13.96 -10.69 11.73
C VAL A 324 -12.72 -9.80 11.57
N PHE A 325 -12.80 -8.71 10.82
CA PHE A 325 -11.70 -7.75 10.73
C PHE A 325 -11.32 -7.18 12.10
N GLY A 326 -12.30 -6.73 12.87
CA GLY A 326 -12.05 -6.20 14.21
C GLY A 326 -11.41 -7.23 15.15
N ALA A 327 -11.93 -8.44 15.17
CA ALA A 327 -11.41 -9.54 15.98
C ALA A 327 -9.97 -9.92 15.58
N LEU A 328 -9.70 -9.99 14.28
CA LEU A 328 -8.36 -10.30 13.76
C LEU A 328 -7.34 -9.22 14.10
N ILE A 329 -7.71 -7.94 14.01
CA ILE A 329 -6.82 -6.84 14.39
C ILE A 329 -6.43 -6.96 15.86
N VAL A 330 -7.42 -7.15 16.75
CA VAL A 330 -7.18 -7.32 18.18
C VAL A 330 -6.29 -8.56 18.44
N TRP A 331 -6.58 -9.66 17.75
CA TRP A 331 -5.79 -10.88 17.88
C TRP A 331 -4.34 -10.67 17.42
N PHE A 332 -4.10 -10.04 16.26
CA PHE A 332 -2.75 -9.77 15.78
C PHE A 332 -1.99 -8.82 16.73
N LEU A 333 -2.63 -7.78 17.25
CA LEU A 333 -1.98 -6.85 18.17
C LEU A 333 -1.56 -7.51 19.49
N ILE A 334 -2.31 -8.51 19.96
CA ILE A 334 -2.02 -9.20 21.23
C ILE A 334 -1.03 -10.36 21.03
N VAL A 335 -1.27 -11.21 20.02
CA VAL A 335 -0.54 -12.48 19.85
C VAL A 335 0.72 -12.30 19.01
N GLU A 336 0.65 -11.51 17.92
CA GLU A 336 1.74 -11.37 16.98
C GLU A 336 1.91 -9.90 16.52
N PRO A 337 2.42 -9.01 17.39
CA PRO A 337 2.51 -7.57 17.12
C PRO A 337 3.43 -7.22 15.94
N HIS A 338 4.26 -8.16 15.48
CA HIS A 338 5.09 -7.99 14.29
C HIS A 338 4.42 -8.50 13.00
N GLY A 339 3.20 -8.99 13.07
CA GLY A 339 2.36 -9.40 11.94
C GLY A 339 2.87 -10.60 11.13
N LEU A 340 2.25 -10.81 9.97
CA LEU A 340 2.54 -11.94 9.07
C LEU A 340 4.00 -12.00 8.60
N ALA A 341 4.67 -10.84 8.50
CA ALA A 341 6.06 -10.76 8.09
C ALA A 341 7.00 -11.51 9.07
N ARG A 342 6.69 -11.52 10.37
CA ARG A 342 7.46 -12.30 11.36
C ARG A 342 7.23 -13.79 11.19
N LEU A 343 5.98 -14.21 10.97
CA LEU A 343 5.69 -15.62 10.70
C LEU A 343 6.47 -16.13 9.48
N TRP A 344 6.57 -15.32 8.44
CA TRP A 344 7.42 -15.61 7.28
C TRP A 344 8.90 -15.72 7.65
N SER A 345 9.42 -14.80 8.47
CA SER A 345 10.81 -14.84 8.93
C SER A 345 11.12 -16.08 9.77
N LEU A 346 10.21 -16.48 10.66
CA LEU A 346 10.31 -17.71 11.45
C LEU A 346 10.29 -18.97 10.56
N GLY A 347 9.41 -18.96 9.53
CA GLY A 347 9.38 -20.03 8.52
C GLY A 347 10.72 -20.17 7.79
N LYS A 348 11.31 -19.04 7.34
CA LYS A 348 12.64 -19.01 6.72
C LYS A 348 13.72 -19.55 7.69
N GLN A 349 13.70 -19.16 8.95
CA GLN A 349 14.66 -19.65 9.96
C GLN A 349 14.55 -21.16 10.17
N LYS A 350 13.34 -21.72 10.28
CA LYS A 350 13.12 -23.16 10.39
C LYS A 350 13.62 -23.91 9.15
N LEU A 351 13.33 -23.41 7.95
CA LEU A 351 13.81 -23.98 6.69
C LEU A 351 15.34 -23.93 6.56
N ARG A 352 15.98 -22.92 7.16
CA ARG A 352 17.43 -22.77 7.19
C ARG A 352 18.12 -23.86 8.02
N VAL A 353 17.52 -24.24 9.16
CA VAL A 353 18.06 -25.23 10.09
C VAL A 353 17.71 -26.67 9.66
N TRP A 354 16.65 -26.84 8.85
CA TRP A 354 16.24 -28.17 8.37
C TRP A 354 17.33 -28.83 7.49
N PRO A 355 17.70 -30.13 7.64
CA PRO A 355 17.02 -31.18 8.44
C PRO A 355 17.59 -31.39 9.86
N PHE A 356 18.39 -30.49 10.38
CA PHE A 356 18.98 -30.61 11.72
C PHE A 356 18.28 -29.65 12.68
N PRO A 357 17.17 -30.06 13.31
CA PRO A 357 16.55 -29.26 14.38
C PRO A 357 17.47 -29.30 15.61
N HIS A 358 17.84 -28.14 16.09
CA HIS A 358 18.45 -27.97 17.41
C HIS A 358 17.38 -27.64 18.43
#